data_68a42af4359aeacce9d51d66324bee10
#
_entry.id   68a42af4359aeacce9d51d66324bee10
#
_cell.length_a   1.000
_cell.length_b   1.000
_cell.length_c   1.000
_cell.angle_alpha   90.00
_cell.angle_beta   90.00
_cell.angle_gamma   90.00
#
_symmetry.space_group_name_H-M   'P 1'
#
loop_
_entity.id
_entity.type
_entity.pdbx_description
1 polymer ?
#
loop_
_entity_poly.entity_id
_entity_poly.type
_entity_poly.pdbx_seq_one_letter_code
_entity_poly.pdbx_strand_id
1 'polypeptide(L)'
;MFSRLSVPGPFAAAASDGRRRQNIHNNYFLALDKRLSIVRHLLNPCCMKPLFRVTILSSWASLLTAAGEDGKLAIYSGTYENGVFQSLTFVNPVMGWDAFFNSGFRGASTVIGNIEAGNIWFGHEAFVRAPGATTGFSTYVNPAAGSLNELDYHATTVGHVLAGSGYIPGDNGGSFSNFGLGMAPEASLVSAGVAVDFSATDLGSFSTTDDSVILPYRAFFQGTGLAPGLARPDVINSSWGGGDSSATWVKSLAIDALARQNPSVAHVASAGNGGTATVVSPAAGFNSIAVGSLGGASFLQPSSFSSSGLADFYNPAESGGTNHAGVRVAVDLAAPGEQLALAAYKGDSGSIGASSTLGFLIANPVPTNQYFLNMDGTSYAAPFVAGGIALLKDVANSVWTAESKPEAYDTRVIKSVLMAGAEKTLGWNNGQNAFNVTTQALDVKTGAGAMNLLTAADVYFSGNQDIAEGAARQMSGAGWDSATIPLGGAFDYVFETAFAQETALNVALNWFSVREFDNLTNTGSDIAFSNLNLEVWMLDGNGAFASKIGESMTTYNNTEFLRFDAVEAGRYGFRVTYDSKIFDLSNAVTQESYALAWNTVAIPEPSALFLLLGSGVLMWKRRRV
;
A
#
# COMPACT_ATOMS: atom_id res chain seq x y z
N MET A 1 2.55 -38.76 -57.59
CA MET A 1 1.38 -38.90 -58.47
C MET A 1 0.42 -37.78 -58.21
N PHE A 2 0.15 -37.10 -59.26
CA PHE A 2 -0.70 -35.89 -59.46
C PHE A 2 -2.09 -35.99 -58.83
N SER A 3 -2.69 -34.91 -58.31
CA SER A 3 -3.62 -34.09 -59.11
C SER A 3 -4.03 -32.81 -58.39
N ARG A 4 -3.99 -31.73 -59.13
CA ARG A 4 -4.57 -30.38 -58.88
C ARG A 4 -6.09 -30.41 -59.11
N LEU A 5 -6.79 -29.47 -58.43
CA LEU A 5 -7.98 -28.75 -58.97
C LEU A 5 -8.20 -27.57 -57.98
N SER A 6 -7.96 -26.40 -58.35
CA SER A 6 -8.58 -25.31 -59.12
C SER A 6 -9.61 -24.48 -58.28
N VAL A 7 -9.28 -23.21 -58.19
CA VAL A 7 -10.02 -22.06 -57.60
C VAL A 7 -11.19 -21.64 -58.50
N PRO A 8 -12.21 -21.01 -57.96
CA PRO A 8 -12.64 -19.73 -58.53
C PRO A 8 -12.80 -18.59 -57.51
N GLY A 9 -12.29 -17.40 -57.82
CA GLY A 9 -12.71 -16.11 -57.24
C GLY A 9 -13.77 -15.48 -58.16
N PRO A 10 -14.04 -14.17 -58.09
CA PRO A 10 -14.27 -13.32 -56.90
C PRO A 10 -15.68 -12.66 -56.98
N PHE A 11 -16.19 -12.16 -55.87
CA PHE A 11 -17.27 -11.14 -55.91
C PHE A 11 -16.87 -9.92 -55.06
N ALA A 12 -16.97 -8.77 -55.70
CA ALA A 12 -16.75 -7.44 -55.18
C ALA A 12 -18.02 -6.88 -54.50
N ALA A 13 -17.79 -5.89 -53.64
CA ALA A 13 -18.65 -4.88 -53.02
C ALA A 13 -18.86 -5.14 -51.50
N ALA A 14 -18.59 -4.21 -50.62
CA ALA A 14 -18.88 -2.80 -50.58
C ALA A 14 -17.97 -2.08 -49.59
N ALA A 15 -17.32 -1.03 -50.07
CA ALA A 15 -16.58 -0.06 -49.24
C ALA A 15 -17.56 1.00 -48.75
N SER A 16 -17.98 0.94 -47.48
CA SER A 16 -18.69 2.06 -46.84
C SER A 16 -18.74 2.05 -45.31
N ASP A 17 -17.78 1.46 -44.60
CA ASP A 17 -17.80 1.56 -43.10
C ASP A 17 -16.47 1.98 -42.44
N GLY A 18 -15.44 2.29 -43.24
CA GLY A 18 -14.14 2.71 -42.70
C GLY A 18 -14.08 4.14 -42.13
N ARG A 19 -15.02 5.02 -42.52
CA ARG A 19 -14.96 6.44 -42.08
C ARG A 19 -15.67 6.72 -40.77
N ARG A 20 -16.57 5.88 -40.30
CA ARG A 20 -17.23 6.07 -39.00
C ARG A 20 -16.36 5.61 -37.84
N ARG A 21 -15.56 4.57 -38.01
CA ARG A 21 -14.66 4.07 -36.94
C ARG A 21 -13.45 4.98 -36.71
N GLN A 22 -12.93 5.60 -37.76
CA GLN A 22 -11.83 6.55 -37.63
C GLN A 22 -12.22 7.87 -36.93
N ASN A 23 -13.47 8.31 -37.10
CA ASN A 23 -13.96 9.51 -36.41
C ASN A 23 -14.26 9.28 -34.93
N ILE A 24 -14.61 8.07 -34.54
CA ILE A 24 -14.80 7.75 -33.10
C ILE A 24 -13.44 7.67 -32.38
N HIS A 25 -12.43 7.07 -33.03
CA HIS A 25 -11.07 6.98 -32.45
C HIS A 25 -10.41 8.34 -32.33
N ASN A 26 -10.51 9.20 -33.34
CA ASN A 26 -9.96 10.55 -33.30
C ASN A 26 -10.68 11.47 -32.29
N ASN A 27 -11.98 11.27 -32.06
CA ASN A 27 -12.71 12.04 -31.04
C ASN A 27 -12.36 11.60 -29.61
N TYR A 28 -12.01 10.33 -29.41
CA TYR A 28 -11.51 9.84 -28.11
C TYR A 28 -10.11 10.38 -27.79
N PHE A 29 -9.20 10.37 -28.76
CA PHE A 29 -7.85 10.93 -28.60
C PHE A 29 -7.88 12.46 -28.38
N LEU A 30 -8.73 13.19 -29.09
CA LEU A 30 -8.90 14.64 -28.90
C LEU A 30 -9.56 14.99 -27.56
N ALA A 31 -10.43 14.13 -27.03
CA ALA A 31 -11.02 14.30 -25.71
C ALA A 31 -10.02 13.97 -24.59
N LEU A 32 -9.15 12.97 -24.80
CA LEU A 32 -8.07 12.62 -23.85
C LEU A 32 -7.00 13.71 -23.80
N ASP A 33 -6.60 14.23 -24.95
CA ASP A 33 -5.59 15.30 -25.02
C ASP A 33 -6.08 16.64 -24.44
N LYS A 34 -7.37 16.94 -24.59
CA LYS A 34 -8.00 18.10 -23.92
C LYS A 34 -8.11 17.88 -22.40
N ARG A 35 -8.38 16.66 -21.92
CA ARG A 35 -8.43 16.36 -20.48
C ARG A 35 -7.04 16.37 -19.85
N LEU A 36 -6.03 15.82 -20.54
CA LEU A 36 -4.62 15.88 -20.12
C LEU A 36 -4.07 17.31 -20.16
N SER A 37 -4.50 18.14 -21.09
CA SER A 37 -4.15 19.58 -21.12
C SER A 37 -4.74 20.35 -19.92
N ILE A 38 -5.95 20.01 -19.50
CA ILE A 38 -6.59 20.61 -18.30
C ILE A 38 -5.84 20.15 -17.03
N VAL A 39 -5.49 18.88 -16.92
CA VAL A 39 -4.71 18.36 -15.78
C VAL A 39 -3.29 18.97 -15.74
N ARG A 40 -2.61 19.09 -16.88
CA ARG A 40 -1.30 19.75 -16.98
C ARG A 40 -1.32 21.24 -16.65
N HIS A 41 -2.44 21.93 -16.92
CA HIS A 41 -2.61 23.36 -16.56
C HIS A 41 -2.99 23.56 -15.10
N LEU A 42 -3.69 22.60 -14.49
CA LEU A 42 -4.13 22.67 -13.10
C LEU A 42 -3.02 22.26 -12.10
N LEU A 43 -2.00 21.53 -12.56
CA LEU A 43 -0.91 21.02 -11.72
C LEU A 43 0.39 21.84 -11.84
N ASN A 44 0.33 23.06 -12.38
CA ASN A 44 1.50 23.93 -12.41
C ASN A 44 1.69 24.62 -11.05
N PRO A 45 2.73 24.28 -10.26
CA PRO A 45 2.86 24.71 -8.85
C PRO A 45 2.95 26.21 -8.64
N CYS A 46 3.35 26.96 -9.65
CA CYS A 46 3.58 28.41 -9.55
C CYS A 46 2.33 29.29 -9.54
N CYS A 47 1.11 28.77 -9.77
CA CYS A 47 -0.08 29.59 -9.97
C CYS A 47 -1.31 29.20 -9.16
N MET A 48 -1.23 28.28 -8.21
CA MET A 48 -2.41 27.85 -7.45
C MET A 48 -2.74 28.80 -6.28
N LYS A 49 -3.73 29.67 -6.49
CA LYS A 49 -4.35 30.44 -5.40
C LYS A 49 -5.24 29.54 -4.53
N PRO A 50 -5.42 29.85 -3.21
CA PRO A 50 -6.20 29.03 -2.26
C PRO A 50 -7.64 28.73 -2.67
N LEU A 51 -8.27 29.58 -3.50
CA LEU A 51 -9.63 29.34 -4.00
C LEU A 51 -9.75 28.11 -4.92
N PHE A 52 -8.67 27.67 -5.55
CA PHE A 52 -8.69 26.52 -6.45
C PHE A 52 -8.70 25.17 -5.68
N ARG A 53 -8.19 25.15 -4.44
CA ARG A 53 -8.22 23.94 -3.58
C ARG A 53 -9.66 23.54 -3.23
N VAL A 54 -10.53 24.49 -2.93
CA VAL A 54 -11.95 24.23 -2.62
C VAL A 54 -12.69 23.68 -3.84
N THR A 55 -12.31 24.10 -5.04
CA THR A 55 -12.97 23.67 -6.29
C THR A 55 -12.54 22.25 -6.71
N ILE A 56 -11.30 21.85 -6.43
CA ILE A 56 -10.86 20.47 -6.66
C ILE A 56 -11.53 19.53 -5.66
N LEU A 57 -11.53 19.85 -4.37
CA LEU A 57 -12.24 19.09 -3.34
C LEU A 57 -13.75 19.01 -3.60
N SER A 58 -14.39 20.08 -4.11
CA SER A 58 -15.81 20.06 -4.47
C SER A 58 -16.09 19.28 -5.76
N SER A 59 -15.17 19.24 -6.71
CA SER A 59 -15.30 18.40 -7.90
C SER A 59 -15.03 16.90 -7.59
N TRP A 60 -14.18 16.60 -6.63
CA TRP A 60 -13.99 15.23 -6.13
C TRP A 60 -15.17 14.78 -5.27
N ALA A 61 -15.76 15.66 -4.45
CA ALA A 61 -16.98 15.37 -3.69
C ALA A 61 -18.21 15.15 -4.59
N SER A 62 -18.30 15.81 -5.74
CA SER A 62 -19.38 15.56 -6.71
C SER A 62 -19.14 14.30 -7.57
N LEU A 63 -17.91 13.82 -7.70
CA LEU A 63 -17.60 12.50 -8.26
C LEU A 63 -17.98 11.35 -7.30
N LEU A 64 -17.90 11.57 -5.99
CA LEU A 64 -18.36 10.61 -4.97
C LEU A 64 -19.88 10.34 -5.02
N THR A 65 -20.69 11.24 -5.58
CA THR A 65 -22.14 11.03 -5.74
C THR A 65 -22.52 10.31 -7.04
N ALA A 66 -21.57 10.13 -7.95
CA ALA A 66 -21.71 9.32 -9.14
C ALA A 66 -21.09 7.91 -8.94
N ALA A 67 -21.25 7.32 -7.74
CA ALA A 67 -21.02 5.89 -7.54
C ALA A 67 -22.04 5.11 -8.40
N GLY A 68 -21.81 5.17 -9.70
CA GLY A 68 -22.45 4.33 -10.69
C GLY A 68 -22.04 2.88 -10.45
N GLU A 69 -22.55 1.98 -11.23
CA GLU A 69 -22.41 0.53 -11.14
C GLU A 69 -20.97 -0.01 -10.99
N ASP A 70 -19.94 0.84 -11.11
CA ASP A 70 -18.51 0.48 -11.08
C ASP A 70 -18.03 0.00 -9.70
N GLY A 71 -18.57 0.51 -8.59
CA GLY A 71 -18.24 0.03 -7.24
C GLY A 71 -18.64 -1.43 -7.00
N LYS A 72 -19.53 -1.98 -7.82
CA LYS A 72 -19.95 -3.39 -7.76
C LYS A 72 -18.94 -4.35 -8.41
N LEU A 73 -17.87 -3.85 -8.97
CA LEU A 73 -16.84 -4.66 -9.63
C LEU A 73 -15.67 -5.00 -8.70
N ALA A 74 -15.58 -4.35 -7.54
CA ALA A 74 -14.51 -4.52 -6.57
C ALA A 74 -14.63 -5.82 -5.76
N ILE A 75 -13.57 -6.19 -5.06
CA ILE A 75 -13.60 -7.27 -4.06
C ILE A 75 -14.66 -6.96 -3.02
N TYR A 76 -15.38 -7.96 -2.59
CA TYR A 76 -16.37 -7.78 -1.55
C TYR A 76 -16.11 -8.66 -0.32
N SER A 77 -16.66 -8.20 0.79
CA SER A 77 -16.70 -8.87 2.07
C SER A 77 -18.17 -9.15 2.45
N GLY A 78 -18.42 -10.26 3.12
CA GLY A 78 -19.73 -10.58 3.63
C GLY A 78 -19.82 -12.01 4.15
N THR A 79 -20.73 -12.25 5.07
CA THR A 79 -21.05 -13.60 5.53
C THR A 79 -22.00 -14.29 4.56
N TYR A 80 -21.72 -15.54 4.27
CA TYR A 80 -22.55 -16.38 3.42
C TYR A 80 -23.19 -17.48 4.23
N GLU A 81 -24.49 -17.41 4.39
CA GLU A 81 -25.25 -18.36 5.17
C GLU A 81 -26.47 -18.83 4.36
N ASN A 82 -26.72 -20.14 4.40
CA ASN A 82 -27.89 -20.76 3.74
C ASN A 82 -28.06 -20.40 2.25
N GLY A 83 -26.98 -20.23 1.53
CA GLY A 83 -27.03 -19.92 0.11
C GLY A 83 -27.22 -18.43 -0.24
N VAL A 84 -27.13 -17.53 0.74
CA VAL A 84 -27.34 -16.08 0.56
C VAL A 84 -26.29 -15.27 1.30
N PHE A 85 -25.81 -14.17 0.67
CA PHE A 85 -25.00 -13.18 1.38
C PHE A 85 -25.86 -12.38 2.36
N GLN A 86 -25.43 -12.32 3.61
CA GLN A 86 -26.17 -11.63 4.68
C GLN A 86 -25.79 -10.14 4.78
N SER A 87 -24.53 -9.81 4.59
CA SER A 87 -24.08 -8.41 4.52
C SER A 87 -22.99 -8.31 3.47
N LEU A 88 -23.19 -7.46 2.49
CA LEU A 88 -22.28 -7.29 1.39
C LEU A 88 -21.67 -5.89 1.44
N THR A 89 -20.35 -5.83 1.55
CA THR A 89 -19.58 -4.58 1.48
C THR A 89 -18.55 -4.69 0.37
N PHE A 90 -18.53 -3.74 -0.55
CA PHE A 90 -17.43 -3.63 -1.50
C PHE A 90 -16.22 -2.99 -0.82
N VAL A 91 -15.11 -3.68 -0.82
CA VAL A 91 -13.97 -3.39 0.06
C VAL A 91 -13.10 -2.26 -0.48
N ASN A 92 -12.76 -2.30 -1.77
CA ASN A 92 -11.85 -1.31 -2.35
C ASN A 92 -12.35 0.14 -2.18
N PRO A 93 -13.67 0.44 -2.38
CA PRO A 93 -14.23 1.77 -2.16
C PRO A 93 -14.05 2.32 -0.74
N VAL A 94 -14.03 1.45 0.28
CA VAL A 94 -13.85 1.89 1.67
C VAL A 94 -12.51 2.62 1.87
N MET A 95 -11.51 2.28 1.06
CA MET A 95 -10.19 2.90 1.08
C MET A 95 -10.04 4.09 0.11
N GLY A 96 -11.11 4.53 -0.55
CA GLY A 96 -11.06 5.63 -1.52
C GLY A 96 -10.60 5.23 -2.93
N TRP A 97 -10.63 3.94 -3.25
CA TRP A 97 -10.24 3.38 -4.54
C TRP A 97 -11.00 3.98 -5.74
N ASP A 98 -12.29 4.27 -5.56
CA ASP A 98 -13.19 4.77 -6.62
C ASP A 98 -12.66 6.03 -7.30
N ALA A 99 -12.01 6.92 -6.56
CA ALA A 99 -11.47 8.14 -7.10
C ALA A 99 -10.36 7.88 -8.13
N PHE A 100 -9.52 6.90 -7.88
CA PHE A 100 -8.46 6.48 -8.81
C PHE A 100 -9.07 5.79 -10.01
N PHE A 101 -9.93 4.80 -9.77
CA PHE A 101 -10.56 3.99 -10.80
C PHE A 101 -11.37 4.84 -11.80
N ASN A 102 -12.22 5.74 -11.28
CA ASN A 102 -13.06 6.63 -12.09
C ASN A 102 -12.25 7.71 -12.82
N SER A 103 -11.06 8.04 -12.31
CA SER A 103 -10.11 8.95 -12.98
C SER A 103 -9.25 8.25 -14.03
N GLY A 104 -9.38 6.93 -14.19
CA GLY A 104 -8.64 6.13 -15.16
C GLY A 104 -7.29 5.62 -14.66
N PHE A 105 -6.96 5.80 -13.37
CA PHE A 105 -5.76 5.27 -12.75
C PHE A 105 -6.05 3.90 -12.14
N ARG A 106 -5.51 2.87 -12.76
CA ARG A 106 -5.78 1.46 -12.44
C ARG A 106 -4.52 0.63 -12.30
N GLY A 107 -3.36 1.30 -12.23
CA GLY A 107 -2.05 0.67 -12.11
C GLY A 107 -1.36 0.40 -13.45
N ALA A 108 -1.88 0.88 -14.59
CA ALA A 108 -1.40 0.51 -15.93
C ALA A 108 0.08 0.82 -16.18
N SER A 109 0.67 1.79 -15.49
CA SER A 109 2.09 2.16 -15.62
C SER A 109 2.97 1.52 -14.54
N THR A 110 2.46 0.56 -13.76
CA THR A 110 3.17 -0.01 -12.61
C THR A 110 3.32 -1.53 -12.70
N VAL A 111 4.30 -2.04 -11.98
CA VAL A 111 4.59 -3.46 -11.83
C VAL A 111 4.54 -3.84 -10.35
N ILE A 112 3.76 -4.85 -10.02
CA ILE A 112 3.67 -5.42 -8.68
C ILE A 112 4.41 -6.75 -8.66
N GLY A 113 5.34 -6.93 -7.73
CA GLY A 113 5.92 -8.22 -7.40
C GLY A 113 5.15 -8.88 -6.27
N ASN A 114 4.78 -10.15 -6.42
CA ASN A 114 4.19 -10.95 -5.35
C ASN A 114 5.12 -12.10 -5.00
N ILE A 115 5.67 -12.09 -3.79
CA ILE A 115 6.56 -13.14 -3.28
C ILE A 115 5.83 -13.89 -2.18
N GLU A 116 5.48 -15.15 -2.47
CA GLU A 116 4.69 -16.05 -1.63
C GLU A 116 5.37 -17.42 -1.47
N ALA A 117 4.73 -18.34 -0.78
CA ALA A 117 5.21 -19.73 -0.70
C ALA A 117 5.35 -20.33 -2.11
N GLY A 118 4.30 -20.26 -2.91
CA GLY A 118 4.28 -20.67 -4.31
C GLY A 118 3.83 -19.58 -5.25
N ASN A 119 3.49 -19.94 -6.48
CA ASN A 119 3.15 -19.01 -7.54
C ASN A 119 1.63 -18.86 -7.72
N ILE A 120 1.22 -17.72 -8.27
CA ILE A 120 -0.15 -17.42 -8.65
C ILE A 120 -0.60 -18.32 -9.81
N TRP A 121 -1.79 -18.89 -9.72
CA TRP A 121 -2.45 -19.52 -10.85
C TRP A 121 -3.17 -18.49 -11.71
N PHE A 122 -2.52 -18.00 -12.74
CA PHE A 122 -3.07 -17.01 -13.66
C PHE A 122 -4.14 -17.58 -14.62
N GLY A 123 -4.49 -18.87 -14.52
CA GLY A 123 -5.58 -19.48 -15.27
C GLY A 123 -6.98 -19.15 -14.73
N HIS A 124 -7.09 -18.50 -13.59
CA HIS A 124 -8.37 -18.07 -13.01
C HIS A 124 -8.96 -16.87 -13.79
N GLU A 125 -10.30 -16.81 -13.89
CA GLU A 125 -10.98 -15.71 -14.60
C GLU A 125 -10.67 -14.32 -14.03
N ALA A 126 -10.36 -14.23 -12.72
CA ALA A 126 -9.95 -13.00 -12.07
C ALA A 126 -8.66 -12.40 -12.67
N PHE A 127 -7.91 -13.15 -13.48
CA PHE A 127 -6.68 -12.70 -14.13
C PHE A 127 -6.82 -12.53 -15.65
N VAL A 128 -8.04 -12.59 -16.19
CA VAL A 128 -8.26 -12.35 -17.62
C VAL A 128 -8.23 -10.84 -17.89
N ARG A 129 -7.31 -10.42 -18.75
CA ARG A 129 -7.19 -9.02 -19.19
C ARG A 129 -8.16 -8.68 -20.31
N ALA A 130 -8.60 -7.43 -20.34
CA ALA A 130 -9.35 -6.90 -21.49
C ALA A 130 -8.52 -6.96 -22.78
N PRO A 131 -9.14 -7.17 -23.95
CA PRO A 131 -8.43 -7.15 -25.23
C PRO A 131 -7.69 -5.83 -25.45
N GLY A 132 -6.41 -5.93 -25.81
CA GLY A 132 -5.55 -4.76 -26.04
C GLY A 132 -4.87 -4.22 -24.79
N ALA A 133 -4.97 -4.90 -23.64
CA ALA A 133 -4.19 -4.56 -22.46
C ALA A 133 -2.68 -4.66 -22.76
N THR A 134 -1.93 -3.64 -22.31
CA THR A 134 -0.46 -3.56 -22.48
C THR A 134 0.30 -4.18 -21.32
N THR A 135 -0.39 -4.48 -20.23
CA THR A 135 0.14 -5.08 -19.00
C THR A 135 -0.24 -6.56 -18.93
N GLY A 136 0.51 -7.33 -18.18
CA GLY A 136 0.32 -8.79 -18.15
C GLY A 136 0.73 -9.42 -16.82
N PHE A 137 0.61 -10.74 -16.81
CA PHE A 137 0.96 -11.59 -15.70
C PHE A 137 2.13 -12.47 -16.07
N SER A 138 3.07 -12.66 -15.14
CA SER A 138 4.26 -13.46 -15.37
C SER A 138 4.75 -14.11 -14.06
N THR A 139 5.59 -15.11 -14.22
CA THR A 139 6.19 -15.85 -13.10
C THR A 139 7.70 -15.75 -13.18
N TYR A 140 8.33 -15.40 -12.07
CA TYR A 140 9.76 -15.52 -11.87
C TYR A 140 10.05 -16.96 -11.44
N VAL A 141 10.87 -17.65 -12.22
CA VAL A 141 11.33 -19.01 -11.88
C VAL A 141 12.46 -18.89 -10.89
N ASN A 142 12.19 -19.19 -9.62
CA ASN A 142 13.18 -19.17 -8.56
C ASN A 142 14.08 -20.42 -8.64
N PRO A 143 15.38 -20.27 -8.95
CA PRO A 143 16.26 -21.43 -9.13
C PRO A 143 16.56 -22.18 -7.82
N ALA A 144 16.32 -21.56 -6.67
CA ALA A 144 16.53 -22.17 -5.35
C ALA A 144 15.24 -22.68 -4.70
N ALA A 145 14.05 -22.35 -5.24
CA ALA A 145 12.83 -23.02 -4.84
C ALA A 145 12.88 -24.50 -5.24
N GLY A 146 12.27 -25.36 -4.43
CA GLY A 146 12.26 -26.81 -4.65
C GLY A 146 11.82 -27.18 -6.07
N SER A 147 11.67 -28.46 -6.38
CA SER A 147 11.39 -28.97 -7.74
C SER A 147 10.32 -28.20 -8.51
N LEU A 148 9.87 -27.01 -7.99
CA LEU A 148 8.48 -26.85 -8.21
C LEU A 148 8.08 -25.49 -8.63
N ASN A 149 8.59 -24.41 -8.18
CA ASN A 149 7.91 -23.14 -8.51
C ASN A 149 6.38 -23.36 -8.62
N GLU A 150 5.82 -24.11 -7.68
CA GLU A 150 4.48 -24.65 -7.74
C GLU A 150 3.44 -23.56 -7.65
N LEU A 151 2.28 -23.84 -8.24
CA LEU A 151 1.10 -22.99 -8.08
C LEU A 151 0.55 -23.15 -6.66
N ASP A 152 0.10 -22.06 -6.07
CA ASP A 152 -0.39 -22.03 -4.69
C ASP A 152 -1.72 -21.30 -4.59
N TYR A 153 -2.65 -21.84 -3.78
CA TYR A 153 -3.94 -21.22 -3.55
C TYR A 153 -3.78 -19.86 -2.86
N HIS A 154 -2.90 -19.77 -1.87
CA HIS A 154 -2.68 -18.54 -1.10
C HIS A 154 -2.09 -17.44 -1.98
N ALA A 155 -1.06 -17.74 -2.77
CA ALA A 155 -0.53 -16.80 -3.75
C ALA A 155 -1.60 -16.33 -4.75
N THR A 156 -2.52 -17.21 -5.14
CA THR A 156 -3.61 -16.89 -6.07
C THR A 156 -4.65 -15.97 -5.44
N THR A 157 -5.04 -16.21 -4.19
CA THR A 157 -5.95 -15.31 -3.45
C THR A 157 -5.34 -13.93 -3.22
N VAL A 158 -4.06 -13.87 -2.85
CA VAL A 158 -3.30 -12.63 -2.67
C VAL A 158 -3.16 -11.86 -3.99
N GLY A 159 -2.80 -12.56 -5.06
CA GLY A 159 -2.70 -11.97 -6.40
C GLY A 159 -4.02 -11.36 -6.89
N HIS A 160 -5.15 -11.95 -6.53
CA HIS A 160 -6.48 -11.39 -6.83
C HIS A 160 -6.68 -10.03 -6.15
N VAL A 161 -6.31 -9.89 -4.88
CA VAL A 161 -6.39 -8.60 -4.17
C VAL A 161 -5.48 -7.56 -4.82
N LEU A 162 -4.27 -7.95 -5.24
CA LEU A 162 -3.31 -7.04 -5.88
C LEU A 162 -3.82 -6.49 -7.20
N ALA A 163 -4.11 -7.37 -8.16
CA ALA A 163 -4.29 -7.00 -9.55
C ALA A 163 -5.32 -7.86 -10.31
N GLY A 164 -6.31 -8.42 -9.61
CA GLY A 164 -7.44 -9.07 -10.26
C GLY A 164 -8.09 -8.13 -11.26
N SER A 165 -8.20 -8.54 -12.51
CA SER A 165 -8.75 -7.71 -13.61
C SER A 165 -10.22 -7.95 -13.86
N GLY A 166 -10.72 -9.13 -13.48
CA GLY A 166 -12.12 -9.51 -13.54
C GLY A 166 -12.80 -9.42 -14.91
N TYR A 167 -12.02 -9.31 -15.99
CA TYR A 167 -12.58 -9.20 -17.33
C TYR A 167 -13.11 -10.55 -17.82
N ILE A 168 -14.39 -10.60 -18.20
CA ILE A 168 -15.03 -11.77 -18.80
C ILE A 168 -15.22 -11.51 -20.30
N PRO A 169 -14.58 -12.29 -21.19
CA PRO A 169 -14.84 -12.22 -22.62
C PRO A 169 -16.32 -12.56 -22.92
N GLY A 170 -17.00 -11.73 -23.68
CA GLY A 170 -18.40 -11.95 -24.06
C GLY A 170 -18.68 -11.51 -25.48
N ASP A 171 -19.82 -12.00 -26.05
CA ASP A 171 -20.24 -11.75 -27.42
C ASP A 171 -20.50 -10.26 -27.73
N ASN A 172 -20.68 -9.42 -26.72
CA ASN A 172 -21.00 -7.99 -26.84
C ASN A 172 -19.86 -7.06 -26.41
N GLY A 173 -18.61 -7.53 -26.43
CA GLY A 173 -17.44 -6.71 -26.09
C GLY A 173 -16.86 -6.97 -24.70
N GLY A 174 -17.38 -7.95 -23.99
CA GLY A 174 -16.91 -8.35 -22.66
C GLY A 174 -17.55 -7.54 -21.53
N SER A 175 -17.52 -8.10 -20.35
CA SER A 175 -17.95 -7.45 -19.11
C SER A 175 -16.96 -7.75 -17.99
N PHE A 176 -16.99 -6.96 -16.91
CA PHE A 176 -16.21 -7.28 -15.72
C PHE A 176 -16.98 -8.24 -14.80
N SER A 177 -16.26 -9.17 -14.19
CA SER A 177 -16.83 -10.03 -13.13
C SER A 177 -17.19 -9.18 -11.93
N ASN A 178 -18.34 -9.44 -11.32
CA ASN A 178 -18.75 -8.79 -10.07
C ASN A 178 -17.83 -9.09 -8.88
N PHE A 179 -16.82 -9.95 -9.04
CA PHE A 179 -15.93 -10.38 -7.96
C PHE A 179 -14.45 -10.17 -8.29
N GLY A 180 -14.14 -9.47 -9.37
CA GLY A 180 -12.85 -9.65 -9.99
C GLY A 180 -11.82 -8.55 -9.83
N LEU A 181 -12.21 -7.33 -9.45
CA LEU A 181 -11.27 -6.22 -9.47
C LEU A 181 -10.47 -6.11 -8.17
N GLY A 182 -9.16 -6.37 -8.27
CA GLY A 182 -8.18 -6.04 -7.25
C GLY A 182 -7.94 -4.53 -7.14
N MET A 183 -6.96 -4.16 -6.32
CA MET A 183 -6.64 -2.74 -6.07
C MET A 183 -6.08 -2.05 -7.30
N ALA A 184 -5.17 -2.70 -8.04
CA ALA A 184 -4.54 -2.16 -9.24
C ALA A 184 -4.79 -3.09 -10.45
N PRO A 185 -6.04 -3.15 -10.96
CA PRO A 185 -6.47 -4.18 -11.90
C PRO A 185 -5.79 -4.10 -13.28
N GLU A 186 -5.10 -3.03 -13.60
CA GLU A 186 -4.32 -2.90 -14.84
C GLU A 186 -2.79 -2.95 -14.60
N ALA A 187 -2.31 -3.12 -13.36
CA ALA A 187 -0.89 -3.27 -13.09
C ALA A 187 -0.34 -4.58 -13.67
N SER A 188 0.90 -4.58 -14.13
CA SER A 188 1.61 -5.84 -14.37
C SER A 188 1.87 -6.56 -13.06
N LEU A 189 1.74 -7.88 -13.04
CA LEU A 189 1.94 -8.67 -11.83
C LEU A 189 2.95 -9.79 -12.09
N VAL A 190 4.01 -9.81 -11.29
CA VAL A 190 5.07 -10.83 -11.34
C VAL A 190 5.00 -11.65 -10.06
N SER A 191 4.78 -12.97 -10.20
CA SER A 191 4.73 -13.92 -9.07
C SER A 191 6.05 -14.63 -8.88
N ALA A 192 6.46 -14.86 -7.63
CA ALA A 192 7.62 -15.69 -7.27
C ALA A 192 7.31 -16.56 -6.05
N GLY A 193 7.75 -17.82 -6.08
CA GLY A 193 7.67 -18.76 -4.96
C GLY A 193 8.97 -18.83 -4.17
N VAL A 194 8.89 -18.97 -2.83
CA VAL A 194 10.05 -19.14 -1.93
C VAL A 194 10.14 -20.55 -1.31
N ALA A 195 9.09 -21.35 -1.36
CA ALA A 195 9.08 -22.66 -0.74
C ALA A 195 10.03 -23.64 -1.45
N VAL A 196 10.78 -24.39 -0.67
CA VAL A 196 11.54 -25.55 -1.16
C VAL A 196 10.76 -26.84 -0.99
N ASP A 197 9.83 -26.86 -0.05
CA ASP A 197 8.93 -27.98 0.21
C ASP A 197 7.67 -27.47 0.93
N PHE A 198 6.54 -28.12 0.65
CA PHE A 198 5.26 -27.84 1.28
C PHE A 198 4.84 -29.01 2.18
N SER A 199 4.19 -28.71 3.28
CA SER A 199 3.67 -29.74 4.17
C SER A 199 2.47 -30.45 3.55
N ALA A 200 2.57 -31.76 3.46
CA ALA A 200 1.47 -32.61 2.99
C ALA A 200 0.30 -32.71 4.01
N THR A 201 0.52 -32.32 5.25
CA THR A 201 -0.43 -32.51 6.36
C THR A 201 -0.92 -31.24 7.01
N ASP A 202 -0.19 -30.15 6.85
CA ASP A 202 -0.51 -28.85 7.43
C ASP A 202 -0.63 -27.79 6.31
N LEU A 203 -1.87 -27.51 5.96
CA LEU A 203 -2.23 -26.57 4.90
C LEU A 203 -1.67 -25.18 5.18
N GLY A 204 -0.80 -24.69 4.28
CA GLY A 204 -0.16 -23.37 4.41
C GLY A 204 1.24 -23.41 5.07
N SER A 205 1.67 -24.55 5.59
CA SER A 205 3.03 -24.71 6.10
C SER A 205 3.99 -25.12 5.00
N PHE A 206 5.13 -24.45 4.96
CA PHE A 206 6.20 -24.68 3.98
C PHE A 206 7.57 -24.42 4.61
N SER A 207 8.59 -24.95 3.98
CA SER A 207 9.98 -24.70 4.37
C SER A 207 10.69 -23.82 3.35
N THR A 208 11.71 -23.10 3.80
CA THR A 208 12.55 -22.22 2.97
C THR A 208 14.01 -22.40 3.29
N THR A 209 14.87 -22.13 2.33
CA THR A 209 16.30 -21.86 2.55
C THR A 209 16.58 -20.36 2.43
N ASP A 210 17.75 -19.91 2.87
CA ASP A 210 18.12 -18.51 2.72
C ASP A 210 18.14 -18.11 1.23
N ASP A 211 18.74 -18.94 0.37
CA ASP A 211 18.77 -18.67 -1.08
C ASP A 211 17.38 -18.67 -1.71
N SER A 212 16.48 -19.57 -1.31
CA SER A 212 15.13 -19.62 -1.87
C SER A 212 14.32 -18.37 -1.55
N VAL A 213 14.64 -17.70 -0.45
CA VAL A 213 14.05 -16.40 -0.09
C VAL A 213 14.81 -15.24 -0.75
N ILE A 214 16.12 -15.20 -0.61
CA ILE A 214 16.93 -14.04 -1.02
C ILE A 214 16.90 -13.81 -2.53
N LEU A 215 16.94 -14.87 -3.35
CA LEU A 215 17.04 -14.73 -4.80
C LEU A 215 15.85 -14.01 -5.44
N PRO A 216 14.57 -14.31 -5.14
CA PRO A 216 13.45 -13.53 -5.70
C PRO A 216 13.42 -12.09 -5.18
N TYR A 217 13.75 -11.84 -3.92
CA TYR A 217 13.85 -10.45 -3.42
C TYR A 217 14.94 -9.66 -4.14
N ARG A 218 16.13 -10.25 -4.30
CA ARG A 218 17.21 -9.64 -5.07
C ARG A 218 16.78 -9.33 -6.51
N ALA A 219 16.15 -10.30 -7.18
CA ALA A 219 15.68 -10.14 -8.55
C ALA A 219 14.67 -8.98 -8.65
N PHE A 220 13.72 -8.90 -7.73
CA PHE A 220 12.66 -7.90 -7.76
C PHE A 220 13.15 -6.51 -7.36
N PHE A 221 13.96 -6.40 -6.32
CA PHE A 221 14.53 -5.11 -5.91
C PHE A 221 15.50 -4.53 -6.94
N GLN A 222 16.39 -5.35 -7.48
CA GLN A 222 17.45 -4.89 -8.38
C GLN A 222 17.06 -4.93 -9.86
N GLY A 223 15.98 -5.64 -10.22
CA GLY A 223 15.60 -5.87 -11.61
C GLY A 223 16.57 -6.80 -12.35
N THR A 224 17.35 -7.62 -11.63
CA THR A 224 18.37 -8.51 -12.17
C THR A 224 17.91 -9.97 -12.12
N GLY A 225 18.22 -10.73 -13.18
CA GLY A 225 17.80 -12.14 -13.26
C GLY A 225 16.33 -12.34 -13.62
N LEU A 226 15.61 -11.27 -13.94
CA LEU A 226 14.26 -11.33 -14.48
C LEU A 226 14.32 -11.82 -15.94
N ALA A 227 13.27 -12.54 -16.37
CA ALA A 227 13.17 -12.95 -17.76
C ALA A 227 13.09 -11.74 -18.70
N PRO A 228 13.56 -11.84 -19.94
CA PRO A 228 13.47 -10.77 -20.92
C PRO A 228 12.01 -10.25 -21.06
N GLY A 229 11.84 -8.94 -20.94
CA GLY A 229 10.52 -8.29 -20.99
C GLY A 229 9.82 -8.11 -19.64
N LEU A 230 10.35 -8.67 -18.55
CA LEU A 230 9.87 -8.37 -17.22
C LEU A 230 10.53 -7.09 -16.69
N ALA A 231 9.71 -6.13 -16.28
CA ALA A 231 10.19 -4.93 -15.63
C ALA A 231 10.40 -5.16 -14.12
N ARG A 232 11.29 -4.39 -13.53
CA ARG A 232 11.48 -4.35 -12.08
C ARG A 232 10.19 -3.90 -11.40
N PRO A 233 9.72 -4.59 -10.34
CA PRO A 233 8.57 -4.13 -9.57
C PRO A 233 8.74 -2.72 -8.97
N ASP A 234 7.64 -1.98 -8.91
CA ASP A 234 7.50 -0.73 -8.17
C ASP A 234 7.19 -0.98 -6.70
N VAL A 235 6.51 -2.09 -6.42
CA VAL A 235 6.14 -2.55 -5.09
C VAL A 235 6.20 -4.06 -5.03
N ILE A 236 6.68 -4.60 -3.91
CA ILE A 236 6.73 -6.04 -3.60
C ILE A 236 5.76 -6.31 -2.46
N ASN A 237 4.86 -7.27 -2.65
CA ASN A 237 3.99 -7.82 -1.61
C ASN A 237 4.54 -9.15 -1.10
N SER A 238 4.47 -9.35 0.22
CA SER A 238 4.83 -10.61 0.89
C SER A 238 3.80 -10.92 1.98
N SER A 239 2.91 -11.85 1.69
CA SER A 239 1.86 -12.25 2.62
C SER A 239 2.20 -13.53 3.37
N TRP A 240 3.46 -13.70 3.75
CA TRP A 240 4.00 -14.82 4.50
C TRP A 240 4.96 -14.34 5.59
N GLY A 241 5.32 -15.22 6.53
CA GLY A 241 6.28 -14.87 7.57
C GLY A 241 6.81 -16.10 8.33
N GLY A 242 7.86 -15.89 9.08
CA GLY A 242 8.50 -16.92 9.90
C GLY A 242 9.36 -16.35 11.02
N GLY A 243 9.45 -17.04 12.09
CA GLY A 243 9.99 -16.93 13.42
C GLY A 243 11.11 -15.96 13.82
N ASP A 244 11.34 -14.85 13.09
CA ASP A 244 12.40 -13.89 13.38
C ASP A 244 11.80 -12.53 13.76
N SER A 245 11.59 -12.30 15.04
CA SER A 245 11.02 -11.06 15.60
C SER A 245 12.01 -9.89 15.66
N SER A 246 13.30 -10.19 15.66
CA SER A 246 14.38 -9.19 15.68
C SER A 246 14.87 -8.79 14.29
N ALA A 247 14.39 -9.47 13.24
CA ALA A 247 14.81 -9.28 11.85
C ALA A 247 16.34 -9.41 11.66
N THR A 248 16.95 -10.43 12.30
CA THR A 248 18.39 -10.67 12.29
C THR A 248 18.83 -11.92 11.53
N TRP A 249 17.89 -12.75 11.10
CA TRP A 249 18.24 -13.85 10.23
C TRP A 249 18.80 -13.36 8.89
N VAL A 250 19.68 -14.14 8.28
CA VAL A 250 20.36 -13.77 7.01
C VAL A 250 19.38 -13.25 5.97
N LYS A 251 18.24 -13.92 5.79
CA LYS A 251 17.18 -13.50 4.85
C LYS A 251 16.50 -12.21 5.26
N SER A 252 16.29 -11.97 6.55
CA SER A 252 15.66 -10.74 7.05
C SER A 252 16.57 -9.54 6.85
N LEU A 253 17.85 -9.68 7.19
CA LEU A 253 18.89 -8.69 6.93
C LEU A 253 19.02 -8.38 5.42
N ALA A 254 18.97 -9.41 4.57
CA ALA A 254 19.06 -9.26 3.13
C ALA A 254 17.86 -8.47 2.56
N ILE A 255 16.63 -8.76 3.00
CA ILE A 255 15.42 -8.04 2.55
C ILE A 255 15.50 -6.56 2.91
N ASP A 256 15.82 -6.24 4.17
CA ASP A 256 15.94 -4.86 4.62
C ASP A 256 17.08 -4.09 3.93
N ALA A 257 18.21 -4.77 3.71
CA ALA A 257 19.34 -4.19 3.00
C ALA A 257 19.00 -3.89 1.54
N LEU A 258 18.32 -4.82 0.85
CA LEU A 258 17.85 -4.64 -0.53
C LEU A 258 16.83 -3.50 -0.63
N ALA A 259 15.89 -3.39 0.32
CA ALA A 259 14.93 -2.31 0.38
C ALA A 259 15.63 -0.94 0.52
N ARG A 260 16.62 -0.84 1.41
CA ARG A 260 17.41 0.37 1.59
C ARG A 260 18.23 0.74 0.35
N GLN A 261 18.85 -0.24 -0.31
CA GLN A 261 19.66 -0.02 -1.52
C GLN A 261 18.81 0.33 -2.75
N ASN A 262 17.51 0.00 -2.72
CA ASN A 262 16.58 0.23 -3.81
C ASN A 262 15.33 0.99 -3.31
N PRO A 263 15.47 2.22 -2.78
CA PRO A 263 14.42 2.93 -2.07
C PRO A 263 13.19 3.24 -2.93
N SER A 264 13.31 3.18 -4.25
CA SER A 264 12.18 3.34 -5.17
C SER A 264 11.30 2.09 -5.32
N VAL A 265 11.62 0.99 -4.66
CA VAL A 265 10.80 -0.23 -4.63
C VAL A 265 10.25 -0.41 -3.21
N ALA A 266 8.95 -0.24 -3.03
CA ALA A 266 8.34 -0.44 -1.72
C ALA A 266 8.21 -1.94 -1.41
N HIS A 267 8.47 -2.34 -0.18
CA HIS A 267 8.18 -3.69 0.30
C HIS A 267 7.07 -3.65 1.34
N VAL A 268 6.01 -4.43 1.12
CA VAL A 268 4.83 -4.54 1.98
C VAL A 268 4.74 -5.97 2.49
N ALA A 269 4.55 -6.15 3.79
CA ALA A 269 4.47 -7.47 4.39
C ALA A 269 3.31 -7.60 5.38
N SER A 270 2.67 -8.76 5.44
CA SER A 270 1.58 -9.05 6.38
C SER A 270 2.09 -9.25 7.80
N ALA A 271 1.43 -8.62 8.79
CA ALA A 271 1.84 -8.67 10.20
C ALA A 271 1.73 -10.06 10.85
N GLY A 272 0.95 -10.97 10.27
CA GLY A 272 0.67 -12.30 10.82
C GLY A 272 -0.69 -12.43 11.50
N ASN A 273 -1.11 -13.67 11.77
CA ASN A 273 -2.46 -14.00 12.21
C ASN A 273 -2.51 -14.63 13.61
N GLY A 274 -1.56 -14.27 14.47
CA GLY A 274 -1.41 -14.86 15.81
C GLY A 274 -2.08 -14.09 16.95
N GLY A 275 -2.90 -13.05 16.66
CA GLY A 275 -3.55 -12.22 17.69
C GLY A 275 -2.53 -11.44 18.52
N THR A 276 -2.28 -11.85 19.75
CA THR A 276 -1.26 -11.21 20.61
C THR A 276 0.16 -11.71 20.35
N ALA A 277 0.35 -12.62 19.39
CA ALA A 277 1.67 -13.11 19.04
C ALA A 277 2.54 -12.00 18.44
N THR A 278 3.85 -12.12 18.66
CA THR A 278 4.86 -11.20 18.13
C THR A 278 4.83 -11.16 16.61
N VAL A 279 4.96 -9.96 16.05
CA VAL A 279 5.16 -9.79 14.61
C VAL A 279 6.55 -10.31 14.24
N VAL A 280 6.63 -11.07 13.15
CA VAL A 280 7.86 -11.74 12.70
C VAL A 280 8.23 -11.33 11.28
N SER A 281 9.46 -11.62 10.85
CA SER A 281 9.92 -11.30 9.49
C SER A 281 9.11 -12.02 8.40
N PRO A 282 8.91 -11.36 7.21
CA PRO A 282 9.53 -10.09 6.81
C PRO A 282 8.87 -8.83 7.39
N ALA A 283 7.67 -8.90 8.00
CA ALA A 283 6.96 -7.75 8.56
C ALA A 283 7.70 -7.11 9.76
N ALA A 284 8.47 -7.87 10.53
CA ALA A 284 9.35 -7.34 11.58
C ALA A 284 10.57 -6.58 11.02
N GLY A 285 10.80 -6.56 9.71
CA GLY A 285 11.84 -5.77 9.08
C GLY A 285 11.67 -4.27 9.35
N PHE A 286 12.78 -3.54 9.36
CA PHE A 286 12.75 -2.10 9.60
C PHE A 286 12.42 -1.30 8.34
N ASN A 287 12.82 -1.81 7.17
CA ASN A 287 12.73 -1.10 5.90
C ASN A 287 11.54 -1.57 5.05
N SER A 288 10.61 -2.28 5.67
CA SER A 288 9.34 -2.76 5.11
C SER A 288 8.16 -1.92 5.60
N ILE A 289 7.00 -2.11 4.98
CA ILE A 289 5.70 -1.62 5.45
C ILE A 289 4.91 -2.82 5.98
N ALA A 290 4.76 -2.92 7.29
CA ALA A 290 4.04 -4.02 7.92
C ALA A 290 2.54 -3.69 8.07
N VAL A 291 1.68 -4.61 7.66
CA VAL A 291 0.24 -4.37 7.53
C VAL A 291 -0.58 -5.29 8.45
N GLY A 292 -1.34 -4.66 9.36
CA GLY A 292 -2.36 -5.31 10.19
C GLY A 292 -3.69 -5.48 9.45
N SER A 293 -4.58 -6.33 10.00
CA SER A 293 -5.89 -6.62 9.43
C SER A 293 -7.01 -5.86 10.12
N LEU A 294 -7.97 -5.41 9.32
CA LEU A 294 -9.20 -4.74 9.75
C LEU A 294 -10.43 -5.52 9.31
N GLY A 295 -11.46 -5.44 10.14
CA GLY A 295 -12.78 -6.02 9.89
C GLY A 295 -13.92 -5.09 10.32
N GLY A 296 -15.10 -5.69 10.47
CA GLY A 296 -16.33 -4.96 10.75
C GLY A 296 -16.91 -4.25 9.53
N ALA A 297 -18.10 -3.67 9.68
CA ALA A 297 -18.86 -3.11 8.56
C ALA A 297 -18.17 -1.94 7.82
N SER A 298 -17.30 -1.20 8.51
CA SER A 298 -16.56 -0.06 7.96
C SER A 298 -15.06 -0.31 7.85
N PHE A 299 -14.57 -1.51 8.18
CA PHE A 299 -13.16 -1.84 8.24
C PHE A 299 -12.32 -0.87 9.09
N LEU A 300 -12.87 -0.42 10.20
CA LEU A 300 -12.16 0.38 11.21
C LEU A 300 -11.92 -0.40 12.51
N GLN A 301 -12.41 -1.63 12.61
CA GLN A 301 -12.19 -2.49 13.77
C GLN A 301 -10.95 -3.36 13.54
N PRO A 302 -9.95 -3.34 14.43
CA PRO A 302 -8.81 -4.26 14.34
C PRO A 302 -9.29 -5.71 14.43
N SER A 303 -8.83 -6.55 13.49
CA SER A 303 -9.13 -7.99 13.50
C SER A 303 -8.54 -8.66 14.74
N SER A 304 -9.30 -9.54 15.36
CA SER A 304 -8.87 -10.20 16.60
C SER A 304 -7.66 -11.12 16.40
N PHE A 305 -7.50 -11.66 15.20
CA PHE A 305 -6.38 -12.52 14.84
C PHE A 305 -5.12 -11.75 14.40
N SER A 306 -5.22 -10.46 14.04
CA SER A 306 -4.07 -9.68 13.55
C SER A 306 -2.97 -9.65 14.61
N SER A 307 -1.74 -10.05 14.23
CA SER A 307 -0.61 -10.06 15.17
C SER A 307 -0.30 -8.65 15.66
N SER A 308 -0.10 -8.52 16.97
CA SER A 308 0.08 -7.25 17.66
C SER A 308 1.11 -7.31 18.79
N GLY A 309 1.81 -8.43 18.93
CA GLY A 309 2.93 -8.53 19.88
C GLY A 309 4.10 -7.69 19.40
N LEU A 310 4.72 -6.99 20.35
CA LEU A 310 5.89 -6.16 20.07
C LEU A 310 7.04 -7.00 19.52
N ALA A 311 7.69 -6.48 18.48
CA ALA A 311 8.91 -7.07 17.93
C ALA A 311 10.13 -6.76 18.79
N ASP A 312 11.17 -7.55 18.62
CA ASP A 312 12.42 -7.39 19.33
C ASP A 312 13.33 -6.38 18.60
N PHE A 313 14.33 -5.90 19.32
CA PHE A 313 15.42 -5.11 18.76
C PHE A 313 16.76 -5.74 19.14
N TYR A 314 17.58 -6.05 18.14
CA TYR A 314 18.93 -6.57 18.37
C TYR A 314 19.96 -5.44 18.22
N ASN A 315 20.78 -5.26 19.27
CA ASN A 315 21.90 -4.33 19.27
C ASN A 315 23.23 -5.09 19.13
N PRO A 316 23.84 -5.13 17.94
CA PRO A 316 25.10 -5.85 17.74
C PRO A 316 26.32 -5.17 18.39
N ALA A 317 26.23 -3.90 18.77
CA ALA A 317 27.32 -3.16 19.41
C ALA A 317 27.42 -3.40 20.94
N GLU A 318 26.37 -3.87 21.56
CA GLU A 318 26.43 -4.28 22.97
C GLU A 318 27.24 -5.56 23.14
N SER A 319 27.88 -5.72 24.29
CA SER A 319 28.81 -6.83 24.56
C SER A 319 28.16 -8.19 24.28
N GLY A 320 28.67 -8.88 23.26
CA GLY A 320 28.14 -10.18 22.80
C GLY A 320 26.91 -10.11 21.92
N GLY A 321 26.43 -8.89 21.60
CA GLY A 321 25.14 -8.63 20.96
C GLY A 321 23.97 -8.85 21.93
N THR A 322 23.08 -7.89 22.05
CA THR A 322 21.93 -7.96 22.98
C THR A 322 20.62 -7.89 22.25
N ASN A 323 19.72 -8.82 22.55
CA ASN A 323 18.33 -8.79 22.06
C ASN A 323 17.43 -8.15 23.12
N HIS A 324 16.89 -6.97 22.82
CA HIS A 324 15.88 -6.28 23.64
C HIS A 324 14.50 -6.80 23.22
N ALA A 325 13.93 -7.68 24.03
CA ALA A 325 12.69 -8.36 23.70
C ALA A 325 11.46 -7.46 23.86
N GLY A 326 10.58 -7.46 22.88
CA GLY A 326 9.26 -6.81 22.94
C GLY A 326 9.31 -5.31 23.15
N VAL A 327 10.21 -4.60 22.47
CA VAL A 327 10.43 -3.15 22.65
C VAL A 327 10.01 -2.30 21.46
N ARG A 328 9.56 -2.91 20.36
CA ARG A 328 9.31 -2.23 19.10
C ARG A 328 7.92 -2.54 18.55
N VAL A 329 7.14 -1.51 18.19
CA VAL A 329 5.93 -1.69 17.37
C VAL A 329 6.35 -1.91 15.93
N ALA A 330 5.96 -3.06 15.34
CA ALA A 330 6.32 -3.37 13.96
C ALA A 330 5.21 -3.04 12.96
N VAL A 331 3.93 -3.02 13.38
CA VAL A 331 2.81 -2.72 12.48
C VAL A 331 2.82 -1.23 12.12
N ASP A 332 2.85 -0.90 10.82
CA ASP A 332 2.91 0.49 10.33
C ASP A 332 1.52 1.07 10.02
N LEU A 333 0.64 0.28 9.43
CA LEU A 333 -0.76 0.62 9.16
C LEU A 333 -1.59 -0.64 8.98
N ALA A 334 -2.90 -0.49 8.78
CA ALA A 334 -3.81 -1.61 8.60
C ALA A 334 -4.75 -1.41 7.40
N ALA A 335 -5.25 -2.53 6.86
CA ALA A 335 -6.19 -2.55 5.74
C ALA A 335 -7.19 -3.69 5.91
N PRO A 336 -8.28 -3.73 5.11
CA PRO A 336 -9.28 -4.78 5.16
C PRO A 336 -8.68 -6.19 5.02
N GLY A 337 -9.11 -7.13 5.87
CA GLY A 337 -8.61 -8.51 5.81
C GLY A 337 -9.58 -9.52 6.43
N GLU A 338 -10.88 -9.19 6.55
CA GLU A 338 -11.89 -10.11 7.06
C GLU A 338 -13.00 -10.40 6.06
N GLN A 339 -13.46 -11.65 6.06
CA GLN A 339 -14.64 -12.16 5.34
C GLN A 339 -14.62 -11.87 3.83
N LEU A 340 -13.44 -11.94 3.22
CA LEU A 340 -13.26 -11.61 1.81
C LEU A 340 -13.65 -12.76 0.88
N ALA A 341 -14.14 -12.41 -0.32
CA ALA A 341 -14.36 -13.33 -1.41
C ALA A 341 -13.23 -13.24 -2.43
N LEU A 342 -12.43 -14.28 -2.54
CA LEU A 342 -11.16 -14.26 -3.30
C LEU A 342 -11.06 -15.42 -4.26
N ALA A 343 -10.30 -15.24 -5.36
CA ALA A 343 -10.09 -16.24 -6.39
C ALA A 343 -9.51 -17.53 -5.83
N ALA A 344 -10.12 -18.67 -6.12
CA ALA A 344 -9.75 -19.98 -5.63
C ALA A 344 -8.93 -20.77 -6.64
N TYR A 345 -7.74 -21.24 -6.22
CA TYR A 345 -6.99 -22.27 -6.95
C TYR A 345 -7.28 -23.64 -6.38
N LYS A 346 -7.65 -24.59 -7.26
CA LYS A 346 -7.96 -25.96 -6.90
C LYS A 346 -7.20 -26.99 -7.72
N GLY A 347 -6.06 -26.61 -8.28
CA GLY A 347 -5.27 -27.53 -9.09
C GLY A 347 -4.66 -28.66 -8.28
N ASP A 348 -4.19 -29.69 -9.01
CA ASP A 348 -3.53 -30.88 -8.47
C ASP A 348 -2.01 -30.68 -8.28
N SER A 349 -1.49 -29.52 -8.68
CA SER A 349 -0.08 -29.15 -8.54
C SER A 349 0.10 -28.02 -7.55
N GLY A 350 1.19 -28.05 -6.85
CA GLY A 350 1.43 -27.10 -5.80
C GLY A 350 0.85 -27.59 -4.50
N SER A 351 1.33 -27.02 -3.42
CA SER A 351 1.09 -27.54 -2.13
C SER A 351 -0.34 -27.73 -1.83
N ILE A 352 -1.23 -26.99 -2.49
CA ILE A 352 -2.55 -27.06 -2.03
C ILE A 352 -3.48 -26.52 -3.06
N GLY A 353 -3.93 -27.44 -3.84
CA GLY A 353 -5.29 -27.40 -4.34
C GLY A 353 -6.16 -27.30 -3.11
N ALA A 354 -7.05 -26.34 -3.06
CA ALA A 354 -7.94 -26.17 -1.96
C ALA A 354 -8.59 -27.49 -1.61
N SER A 355 -8.26 -28.00 -0.47
CA SER A 355 -9.02 -29.08 0.09
C SER A 355 -10.47 -28.58 0.29
N SER A 356 -11.40 -29.49 0.23
CA SER A 356 -12.81 -29.27 0.54
C SER A 356 -13.07 -28.62 1.93
N THR A 357 -12.05 -28.40 2.72
CA THR A 357 -12.11 -27.80 4.05
C THR A 357 -11.97 -26.29 4.07
N LEU A 358 -11.43 -25.67 3.02
CA LEU A 358 -11.46 -24.21 2.88
C LEU A 358 -12.78 -23.82 2.21
N GLY A 359 -13.80 -23.63 2.94
CA GLY A 359 -15.16 -23.37 2.52
C GLY A 359 -15.40 -22.87 1.09
N PHE A 360 -16.31 -23.53 0.40
CA PHE A 360 -16.64 -23.24 -0.98
C PHE A 360 -17.60 -22.20 -1.23
N LEU A 361 -17.40 -21.60 -2.33
CA LEU A 361 -18.23 -20.78 -2.94
C LEU A 361 -18.53 -20.75 -4.28
N ILE A 362 -19.57 -20.67 -4.46
CA ILE A 362 -20.40 -20.12 -5.46
C ILE A 362 -19.80 -20.01 -6.79
N ALA A 363 -20.39 -20.78 -7.63
CA ALA A 363 -20.67 -20.36 -8.96
C ALA A 363 -21.58 -19.12 -8.89
N ASN A 364 -21.02 -17.96 -9.03
CA ASN A 364 -21.77 -16.84 -9.55
C ASN A 364 -22.13 -17.15 -11.00
N PRO A 365 -23.10 -16.47 -11.61
CA PRO A 365 -23.65 -16.88 -12.90
C PRO A 365 -22.64 -17.16 -14.03
N VAL A 366 -21.36 -17.03 -13.79
CA VAL A 366 -20.29 -17.49 -14.70
C VAL A 366 -19.62 -18.72 -14.11
N PRO A 367 -19.76 -19.87 -14.71
CA PRO A 367 -19.72 -21.16 -14.01
C PRO A 367 -18.37 -21.86 -13.97
N THR A 368 -17.25 -21.29 -14.33
CA THR A 368 -16.03 -22.08 -14.56
C THR A 368 -14.97 -21.98 -13.49
N ASN A 369 -14.91 -20.86 -12.75
CA ASN A 369 -13.92 -20.66 -11.70
C ASN A 369 -14.62 -20.38 -10.38
N GLN A 370 -13.94 -20.66 -9.29
CA GLN A 370 -14.51 -20.63 -7.96
C GLN A 370 -13.81 -19.59 -7.11
N TYR A 371 -14.55 -19.10 -6.12
CA TYR A 371 -14.04 -18.16 -5.15
C TYR A 371 -14.14 -18.76 -3.76
N PHE A 372 -13.13 -18.51 -2.94
CA PHE A 372 -13.22 -18.78 -1.52
C PHE A 372 -13.97 -17.63 -0.85
N LEU A 373 -14.87 -17.96 0.09
CA LEU A 373 -15.53 -16.98 0.94
C LEU A 373 -15.00 -17.02 2.33
N ASN A 374 -15.33 -15.96 3.06
CA ASN A 374 -14.97 -15.81 4.46
C ASN A 374 -13.45 -15.98 4.65
N MET A 375 -12.69 -15.45 3.70
CA MET A 375 -11.22 -15.47 3.78
C MET A 375 -10.76 -14.39 4.74
N ASP A 376 -10.10 -14.81 5.81
CA ASP A 376 -9.57 -13.95 6.86
C ASP A 376 -8.04 -14.02 6.88
N GLY A 377 -7.37 -12.87 7.01
CA GLY A 377 -5.93 -12.83 7.15
C GLY A 377 -5.29 -11.46 6.90
N THR A 378 -4.24 -11.16 7.64
CA THR A 378 -3.32 -10.06 7.30
C THR A 378 -2.69 -10.26 5.93
N SER A 379 -2.65 -11.50 5.45
CA SER A 379 -2.23 -11.88 4.10
C SER A 379 -3.06 -11.21 3.00
N TYR A 380 -4.29 -10.84 3.30
CA TYR A 380 -5.18 -10.13 2.36
C TYR A 380 -5.17 -8.62 2.59
N ALA A 381 -4.83 -8.18 3.79
CA ALA A 381 -4.67 -6.76 4.11
C ALA A 381 -3.41 -6.15 3.43
N ALA A 382 -2.30 -6.85 3.47
CA ALA A 382 -1.04 -6.39 2.85
C ALA A 382 -1.17 -6.08 1.35
N PRO A 383 -1.78 -6.95 0.51
CA PRO A 383 -1.93 -6.67 -0.91
C PRO A 383 -2.86 -5.49 -1.23
N PHE A 384 -3.82 -5.12 -0.36
CA PHE A 384 -4.56 -3.87 -0.52
C PHE A 384 -3.62 -2.66 -0.41
N VAL A 385 -2.68 -2.67 0.54
CA VAL A 385 -1.68 -1.60 0.69
C VAL A 385 -0.72 -1.58 -0.51
N ALA A 386 -0.21 -2.74 -0.92
CA ALA A 386 0.69 -2.83 -2.07
C ALA A 386 0.03 -2.34 -3.38
N GLY A 387 -1.22 -2.75 -3.63
CA GLY A 387 -2.01 -2.25 -4.75
C GLY A 387 -2.31 -0.75 -4.65
N GLY A 388 -2.57 -0.23 -3.45
CA GLY A 388 -2.72 1.20 -3.19
C GLY A 388 -1.46 2.00 -3.52
N ILE A 389 -0.27 1.48 -3.17
CA ILE A 389 1.02 2.07 -3.57
C ILE A 389 1.17 2.08 -5.09
N ALA A 390 0.79 0.98 -5.77
CA ALA A 390 0.82 0.93 -7.22
C ALA A 390 -0.08 2.01 -7.84
N LEU A 391 -1.28 2.26 -7.28
CA LEU A 391 -2.17 3.33 -7.74
C LEU A 391 -1.56 4.72 -7.52
N LEU A 392 -0.97 5.00 -6.36
CA LEU A 392 -0.28 6.28 -6.10
C LEU A 392 0.85 6.50 -7.11
N LYS A 393 1.66 5.47 -7.40
CA LYS A 393 2.74 5.54 -8.38
C LYS A 393 2.22 5.65 -9.82
N ASP A 394 1.09 5.03 -10.16
CA ASP A 394 0.46 5.17 -11.48
C ASP A 394 0.06 6.63 -11.75
N VAL A 395 -0.52 7.31 -10.74
CA VAL A 395 -0.76 8.75 -10.84
C VAL A 395 0.56 9.53 -10.89
N ALA A 396 1.53 9.21 -10.04
CA ALA A 396 2.83 9.87 -10.01
C ALA A 396 3.53 9.81 -11.37
N ASN A 397 3.52 8.67 -12.04
CA ASN A 397 4.08 8.48 -13.38
C ASN A 397 3.41 9.34 -14.46
N SER A 398 2.18 9.82 -14.23
CA SER A 398 1.48 10.75 -15.11
C SER A 398 1.84 12.22 -14.86
N VAL A 399 2.37 12.54 -13.66
CA VAL A 399 2.65 13.91 -13.20
C VAL A 399 4.15 14.18 -13.19
N TRP A 400 4.93 13.21 -12.74
CA TRP A 400 6.39 13.29 -12.58
C TRP A 400 7.06 12.16 -13.35
N THR A 401 8.38 12.21 -13.43
CA THR A 401 9.21 11.04 -13.75
C THR A 401 10.13 10.75 -12.57
N ALA A 402 10.61 9.52 -12.46
CA ALA A 402 11.56 9.16 -11.41
C ALA A 402 12.85 9.97 -11.48
N GLU A 403 13.25 10.46 -12.68
CA GLU A 403 14.40 11.33 -12.85
C GLU A 403 14.11 12.78 -12.46
N SER A 404 12.86 13.24 -12.67
CA SER A 404 12.49 14.63 -12.37
C SER A 404 12.16 14.85 -10.89
N LYS A 405 11.72 13.80 -10.20
CA LYS A 405 11.37 13.85 -8.77
C LYS A 405 11.60 12.50 -8.09
N PRO A 406 12.86 12.05 -7.95
CA PRO A 406 13.20 10.73 -7.41
C PRO A 406 12.69 10.53 -5.98
N GLU A 407 12.61 11.59 -5.17
CA GLU A 407 12.16 11.55 -3.78
C GLU A 407 10.70 11.08 -3.68
N ALA A 408 9.85 11.41 -4.65
CA ALA A 408 8.45 10.99 -4.67
C ALA A 408 8.29 9.46 -4.75
N TYR A 409 9.28 8.77 -5.30
CA TYR A 409 9.28 7.31 -5.43
C TYR A 409 9.94 6.60 -4.24
N ASP A 410 10.57 7.35 -3.34
CA ASP A 410 11.24 6.80 -2.15
C ASP A 410 10.22 6.16 -1.20
N THR A 411 10.50 4.94 -0.76
CA THR A 411 9.62 4.18 0.14
C THR A 411 9.41 4.89 1.47
N ARG A 412 10.38 5.66 1.96
CA ARG A 412 10.22 6.47 3.19
C ARG A 412 9.14 7.53 3.01
N VAL A 413 9.11 8.19 1.84
CA VAL A 413 8.06 9.17 1.49
C VAL A 413 6.72 8.47 1.35
N ILE A 414 6.64 7.36 0.59
CA ILE A 414 5.40 6.59 0.41
C ILE A 414 4.85 6.12 1.76
N LYS A 415 5.71 5.56 2.63
CA LYS A 415 5.33 5.10 3.98
C LYS A 415 4.81 6.26 4.83
N SER A 416 5.53 7.39 4.88
CA SER A 416 5.11 8.57 5.63
C SER A 416 3.79 9.15 5.14
N VAL A 417 3.58 9.22 3.82
CA VAL A 417 2.34 9.69 3.19
C VAL A 417 1.16 8.80 3.54
N LEU A 418 1.31 7.48 3.44
CA LEU A 418 0.25 6.52 3.82
C LEU A 418 -0.10 6.64 5.31
N MET A 419 0.90 6.79 6.17
CA MET A 419 0.70 6.93 7.62
C MET A 419 0.05 8.26 7.98
N ALA A 420 0.50 9.38 7.41
CA ALA A 420 -0.10 10.70 7.65
C ALA A 420 -1.55 10.79 7.14
N GLY A 421 -1.86 10.04 6.07
CA GLY A 421 -3.20 9.93 5.50
C GLY A 421 -4.10 8.90 6.19
N ALA A 422 -3.59 8.09 7.11
CA ALA A 422 -4.34 6.99 7.72
C ALA A 422 -5.49 7.47 8.60
N GLU A 423 -6.62 6.75 8.53
CA GLU A 423 -7.79 7.00 9.35
C GLU A 423 -7.66 6.31 10.72
N LYS A 424 -8.16 6.99 11.78
CA LYS A 424 -8.12 6.46 13.13
C LYS A 424 -9.05 5.26 13.28
N THR A 425 -8.50 4.13 13.73
CA THR A 425 -9.25 2.90 13.98
C THR A 425 -9.93 2.91 15.35
N LEU A 426 -10.88 2.03 15.53
CA LEU A 426 -11.58 1.87 16.81
C LEU A 426 -10.59 1.38 17.88
N GLY A 427 -10.52 2.13 19.00
CA GLY A 427 -9.62 1.82 20.11
C GLY A 427 -8.14 2.13 19.84
N TRP A 428 -7.82 2.87 18.78
CA TRP A 428 -6.45 3.28 18.45
C TRP A 428 -5.75 3.96 19.63
N ASN A 429 -4.55 3.47 19.96
CA ASN A 429 -3.75 3.99 21.05
C ASN A 429 -2.26 3.73 20.80
N ASN A 430 -1.49 4.78 20.65
CA ASN A 430 -0.03 4.74 20.50
C ASN A 430 0.72 5.00 21.82
N GLY A 431 0.11 4.81 22.98
CA GLY A 431 0.73 5.07 24.26
C GLY A 431 0.89 6.55 24.61
N GLN A 432 0.36 7.47 23.80
CA GLN A 432 0.45 8.91 24.00
C GLN A 432 -0.22 9.32 25.32
N ASN A 433 0.50 10.05 26.15
CA ASN A 433 0.00 10.55 27.45
C ASN A 433 -0.80 11.85 27.29
N ALA A 434 -1.29 12.41 28.39
CA ALA A 434 -2.07 13.65 28.40
C ALA A 434 -1.31 14.90 27.89
N PHE A 435 0.01 14.82 27.74
CA PHE A 435 0.85 15.88 27.18
C PHE A 435 1.30 15.58 25.75
N ASN A 436 0.61 14.65 25.06
CA ASN A 436 0.94 14.18 23.73
C ASN A 436 2.37 13.63 23.57
N VAL A 437 2.93 13.06 24.62
CA VAL A 437 4.24 12.41 24.60
C VAL A 437 4.07 10.91 24.47
N THR A 438 4.78 10.30 23.53
CA THR A 438 4.83 8.85 23.36
C THR A 438 6.25 8.35 23.13
N THR A 439 6.53 7.15 23.63
CA THR A 439 7.73 6.36 23.33
C THR A 439 7.41 5.12 22.49
N GLN A 440 6.15 4.96 22.09
CA GLN A 440 5.67 3.82 21.29
C GLN A 440 5.44 4.18 19.81
N ALA A 441 5.19 5.45 19.50
CA ALA A 441 4.83 6.04 18.22
C ALA A 441 3.51 5.53 17.65
N LEU A 442 3.33 4.23 17.48
CA LEU A 442 2.25 3.59 16.72
C LEU A 442 1.33 2.75 17.61
N ASP A 443 0.10 2.55 17.18
CA ASP A 443 -0.80 1.53 17.77
C ASP A 443 -0.30 0.12 17.43
N VAL A 444 -0.26 -0.76 18.42
CA VAL A 444 0.33 -2.11 18.27
C VAL A 444 -0.40 -3.00 17.26
N LYS A 445 -1.68 -2.74 16.96
CA LYS A 445 -2.52 -3.54 16.05
C LYS A 445 -2.65 -2.93 14.67
N THR A 446 -2.71 -1.62 14.61
CA THR A 446 -3.11 -0.88 13.41
C THR A 446 -2.11 0.18 12.97
N GLY A 447 -0.99 0.28 13.68
CA GLY A 447 0.05 1.24 13.32
C GLY A 447 -0.45 2.69 13.38
N ALA A 448 -0.32 3.42 12.29
CA ALA A 448 -0.88 4.76 12.13
C ALA A 448 -2.42 4.76 11.98
N GLY A 449 -3.03 3.63 11.61
CA GLY A 449 -4.46 3.49 11.41
C GLY A 449 -4.85 2.75 10.13
N ALA A 450 -6.10 2.90 9.70
CA ALA A 450 -6.61 2.31 8.47
C ALA A 450 -6.10 3.08 7.23
N MET A 451 -5.67 2.36 6.20
CA MET A 451 -5.29 2.98 4.93
C MET A 451 -6.45 3.78 4.34
N ASN A 452 -6.19 5.04 4.00
CA ASN A 452 -7.10 5.90 3.26
C ASN A 452 -6.34 6.54 2.08
N LEU A 453 -6.60 6.02 0.87
CA LEU A 453 -5.89 6.45 -0.33
C LEU A 453 -6.23 7.86 -0.77
N LEU A 454 -7.46 8.35 -0.48
CA LEU A 454 -7.83 9.73 -0.83
C LEU A 454 -7.00 10.73 -0.05
N THR A 455 -6.93 10.54 1.27
CA THR A 455 -6.14 11.41 2.14
C THR A 455 -4.65 11.26 1.86
N ALA A 456 -4.17 10.02 1.64
CA ALA A 456 -2.79 9.78 1.24
C ALA A 456 -2.44 10.46 -0.10
N ALA A 457 -3.34 10.43 -1.08
CA ALA A 457 -3.17 11.13 -2.35
C ALA A 457 -3.13 12.66 -2.17
N ASP A 458 -3.99 13.23 -1.31
CA ASP A 458 -3.95 14.67 -1.02
C ASP A 458 -2.60 15.07 -0.41
N VAL A 459 -2.10 14.32 0.57
CA VAL A 459 -0.76 14.51 1.15
C VAL A 459 0.32 14.39 0.07
N TYR A 460 0.29 13.34 -0.74
CA TYR A 460 1.31 13.02 -1.73
C TYR A 460 1.39 14.07 -2.85
N PHE A 461 0.25 14.47 -3.40
CA PHE A 461 0.18 15.43 -4.50
C PHE A 461 0.17 16.90 -4.06
N SER A 462 0.01 17.18 -2.75
CA SER A 462 0.36 18.49 -2.18
C SER A 462 1.87 18.77 -2.30
N GLY A 463 2.63 17.70 -2.49
CA GLY A 463 3.98 17.72 -2.99
C GLY A 463 5.04 17.93 -1.93
N ASN A 464 6.27 17.80 -2.38
CA ASN A 464 7.47 18.17 -1.66
C ASN A 464 7.42 19.66 -1.37
N GLN A 465 7.49 20.02 -0.12
CA GLN A 465 7.59 21.41 0.35
C GLN A 465 9.07 21.84 0.38
N ASP A 466 9.79 21.56 -0.72
CA ASP A 466 11.23 21.75 -0.90
C ASP A 466 11.69 23.09 -0.34
N ILE A 467 12.27 23.06 0.84
CA ILE A 467 12.51 24.23 1.63
C ILE A 467 14.02 24.43 1.75
N ALA A 468 14.46 25.60 1.32
CA ALA A 468 15.86 25.96 1.32
C ALA A 468 16.53 25.67 2.68
N GLU A 469 17.66 24.98 2.66
CA GLU A 469 18.48 24.72 3.85
C GLU A 469 18.76 26.02 4.61
N GLY A 470 18.57 25.98 5.94
CA GLY A 470 18.93 27.07 6.86
C GLY A 470 17.83 28.07 7.21
N ALA A 471 16.62 27.97 6.66
CA ALA A 471 15.44 28.70 7.11
C ALA A 471 14.41 27.76 7.73
N ALA A 472 13.55 28.27 8.61
CA ALA A 472 12.39 27.51 9.06
C ALA A 472 11.49 27.20 7.86
N ARG A 473 11.23 25.91 7.66
CA ARG A 473 10.53 25.40 6.48
C ARG A 473 9.05 25.76 6.58
N GLN A 474 8.55 26.52 5.60
CA GLN A 474 7.14 26.91 5.54
C GLN A 474 6.31 25.76 4.95
N MET A 475 5.25 25.38 5.66
CA MET A 475 4.40 24.25 5.29
C MET A 475 2.97 24.67 4.99
N SER A 476 2.35 24.04 4.02
CA SER A 476 0.89 24.03 3.83
C SER A 476 0.20 23.03 4.77
N GLY A 477 -1.13 22.98 4.76
CA GLY A 477 -1.92 22.10 5.63
C GLY A 477 -1.73 20.59 5.39
N ALA A 478 -1.29 20.18 4.20
CA ALA A 478 -0.92 18.81 3.88
C ALA A 478 0.32 18.80 2.99
N GLY A 479 1.13 17.77 3.07
CA GLY A 479 2.32 17.62 2.24
C GLY A 479 3.34 16.66 2.83
N TRP A 480 4.51 16.63 2.21
CA TRP A 480 5.65 15.84 2.66
C TRP A 480 6.97 16.56 2.33
N ASP A 481 8.02 16.13 2.99
CA ASP A 481 9.40 16.56 2.74
C ASP A 481 10.35 15.37 2.89
N SER A 482 11.50 15.46 2.24
CA SER A 482 12.59 14.50 2.35
C SER A 482 13.88 15.29 2.55
N ALA A 483 14.61 14.98 3.60
CA ALA A 483 15.82 15.71 3.95
C ALA A 483 16.88 14.78 4.58
N THR A 484 18.10 15.30 4.69
CA THR A 484 19.20 14.63 5.37
C THR A 484 19.69 15.50 6.52
N ILE A 485 19.63 14.97 7.73
CA ILE A 485 19.95 15.67 8.99
C ILE A 485 21.26 15.18 9.58
N PRO A 486 22.20 16.08 9.95
CA PRO A 486 23.43 15.67 10.62
C PRO A 486 23.16 15.23 12.07
N LEU A 487 24.00 14.34 12.58
CA LEU A 487 23.97 13.91 13.99
C LEU A 487 24.03 15.11 14.94
N GLY A 488 23.11 15.19 15.90
CA GLY A 488 22.93 16.34 16.77
C GLY A 488 22.26 17.55 16.12
N GLY A 489 21.81 17.43 14.86
CA GLY A 489 21.09 18.49 14.15
C GLY A 489 19.61 18.54 14.50
N ALA A 490 18.98 19.67 14.16
CA ALA A 490 17.54 19.89 14.27
C ALA A 490 17.03 20.65 13.04
N PHE A 491 15.90 20.21 12.47
CA PHE A 491 15.23 20.89 11.36
C PHE A 491 13.83 21.29 11.76
N ASP A 492 13.51 22.57 11.53
CA ASP A 492 12.24 23.19 11.90
C ASP A 492 11.33 23.34 10.69
N TYR A 493 10.07 22.95 10.88
CA TYR A 493 8.98 23.05 9.91
C TYR A 493 7.86 23.90 10.51
N VAL A 494 7.43 24.94 9.81
CA VAL A 494 6.49 25.94 10.31
C VAL A 494 5.29 26.05 9.40
N PHE A 495 4.07 25.90 9.94
CA PHE A 495 2.87 26.11 9.15
C PHE A 495 2.69 27.58 8.77
N GLU A 496 2.36 27.83 7.51
CA GLU A 496 2.08 29.18 7.00
C GLU A 496 0.85 29.80 7.65
N THR A 497 -0.17 28.97 7.93
CA THR A 497 -1.45 29.41 8.47
C THR A 497 -1.63 28.97 9.92
N ALA A 498 -2.36 29.77 10.68
CA ALA A 498 -2.80 29.38 12.02
C ALA A 498 -3.93 28.34 11.93
N PHE A 499 -3.96 27.44 12.89
CA PHE A 499 -5.04 26.47 13.05
C PHE A 499 -6.10 26.97 14.00
N ALA A 500 -7.34 26.56 13.77
CA ALA A 500 -8.38 26.63 14.79
C ALA A 500 -8.11 25.61 15.89
N GLN A 501 -8.63 25.85 17.09
CA GLN A 501 -8.66 24.85 18.13
C GLN A 501 -9.36 23.59 17.62
N GLU A 502 -8.93 22.41 18.05
CA GLU A 502 -9.45 21.10 17.62
C GLU A 502 -9.18 20.76 16.14
N THR A 503 -8.28 21.48 15.47
CA THR A 503 -7.79 21.03 14.17
C THR A 503 -7.00 19.72 14.36
N ALA A 504 -7.45 18.64 13.72
CA ALA A 504 -6.76 17.36 13.78
C ALA A 504 -5.46 17.40 12.96
N LEU A 505 -4.40 16.85 13.55
CA LEU A 505 -3.09 16.71 12.91
C LEU A 505 -2.63 15.26 12.97
N ASN A 506 -2.12 14.78 11.83
CA ASN A 506 -1.31 13.58 11.74
C ASN A 506 0.05 13.96 11.18
N VAL A 507 1.11 13.45 11.76
CA VAL A 507 2.47 13.62 11.24
C VAL A 507 3.27 12.34 11.42
N ALA A 508 3.95 11.92 10.35
CA ALA A 508 4.74 10.70 10.27
C ALA A 508 6.16 11.01 9.80
N LEU A 509 7.14 10.51 10.53
CA LEU A 509 8.56 10.59 10.24
C LEU A 509 9.11 9.17 10.06
N ASN A 510 9.81 8.90 8.95
CA ASN A 510 10.39 7.59 8.68
C ASN A 510 11.82 7.71 8.15
N TRP A 511 12.68 6.80 8.57
CA TRP A 511 14.04 6.64 8.06
C TRP A 511 14.38 5.15 7.91
N PHE A 512 15.47 4.83 7.23
CA PHE A 512 15.90 3.44 7.10
C PHE A 512 16.83 3.01 8.24
N SER A 513 16.68 1.78 8.70
CA SER A 513 17.79 1.08 9.34
C SER A 513 18.91 0.89 8.33
N VAL A 514 20.15 1.22 8.71
CA VAL A 514 21.30 1.13 7.82
C VAL A 514 21.77 -0.31 7.75
N ARG A 515 21.27 -1.02 6.75
CA ARG A 515 21.63 -2.41 6.39
C ARG A 515 22.20 -2.44 4.98
N GLU A 516 23.17 -3.30 4.74
CA GLU A 516 23.82 -3.46 3.44
C GLU A 516 23.72 -4.89 2.94
N PHE A 517 23.50 -5.05 1.65
CA PHE A 517 23.45 -6.34 0.97
C PHE A 517 24.67 -6.54 0.10
N ASP A 518 25.33 -7.69 0.27
CA ASP A 518 26.46 -8.13 -0.56
C ASP A 518 25.96 -9.11 -1.63
N ASN A 519 26.03 -8.68 -2.89
CA ASN A 519 25.66 -9.48 -4.05
C ASN A 519 26.54 -10.72 -4.27
N LEU A 520 27.77 -10.74 -3.77
CA LEU A 520 28.71 -11.86 -3.96
C LEU A 520 28.42 -13.02 -3.02
N THR A 521 28.07 -12.68 -1.79
CA THR A 521 27.81 -13.65 -0.73
C THR A 521 26.31 -13.91 -0.52
N ASN A 522 25.41 -13.14 -1.14
CA ASN A 522 23.97 -13.10 -0.88
C ASN A 522 23.64 -12.89 0.60
N THR A 523 24.37 -12.01 1.29
CA THR A 523 24.15 -11.73 2.71
C THR A 523 23.80 -10.29 2.97
N GLY A 524 22.95 -10.06 3.99
CA GLY A 524 22.70 -8.76 4.58
C GLY A 524 23.52 -8.57 5.86
N SER A 525 23.86 -7.33 6.17
CA SER A 525 24.60 -6.97 7.39
C SER A 525 23.99 -5.73 8.03
N ASP A 526 23.92 -5.73 9.37
CA ASP A 526 23.65 -4.53 10.17
C ASP A 526 24.87 -3.59 10.11
N ILE A 527 24.61 -2.31 9.85
CA ILE A 527 25.66 -1.28 9.82
C ILE A 527 25.43 -0.25 10.91
N ALA A 528 24.24 0.36 10.97
CA ALA A 528 23.91 1.34 11.98
C ALA A 528 22.41 1.48 12.19
N PHE A 529 22.04 2.01 13.35
CA PHE A 529 20.69 2.40 13.66
C PHE A 529 20.66 3.77 14.33
N SER A 530 19.99 4.72 13.63
CA SER A 530 19.84 6.10 14.06
C SER A 530 18.58 6.27 14.91
N ASN A 531 18.62 7.20 15.87
CA ASN A 531 17.50 7.62 16.70
C ASN A 531 17.12 9.07 16.37
N LEU A 532 16.01 9.23 15.65
CA LEU A 532 15.41 10.53 15.35
C LEU A 532 14.17 10.72 16.21
N ASN A 533 13.90 11.96 16.63
CA ASN A 533 12.69 12.32 17.37
C ASN A 533 11.87 13.33 16.59
N LEU A 534 10.56 13.35 16.84
CA LEU A 534 9.59 14.26 16.26
C LEU A 534 8.89 15.05 17.37
N GLU A 535 9.03 16.36 17.33
CA GLU A 535 8.38 17.28 18.27
C GLU A 535 7.34 18.14 17.55
N VAL A 536 6.27 18.49 18.27
CA VAL A 536 5.27 19.48 17.86
C VAL A 536 5.30 20.65 18.79
N TRP A 537 5.34 21.84 18.23
CA TRP A 537 5.46 23.09 18.94
C TRP A 537 4.37 24.09 18.54
N MET A 538 3.91 24.86 19.50
CA MET A 538 3.17 26.09 19.26
C MET A 538 4.16 27.25 19.14
N LEU A 539 3.89 28.14 18.18
CA LEU A 539 4.75 29.28 17.87
C LEU A 539 4.25 30.54 18.58
N ASP A 540 5.18 31.42 18.93
CA ASP A 540 4.88 32.75 19.43
C ASP A 540 4.44 33.73 18.31
N GLY A 541 4.12 34.96 18.68
CA GLY A 541 3.74 36.01 17.73
C GLY A 541 4.81 36.37 16.69
N ASN A 542 6.07 36.00 16.93
CA ASN A 542 7.20 36.22 16.03
C ASN A 542 7.48 34.98 15.15
N GLY A 543 6.76 33.87 15.35
CA GLY A 543 6.95 32.62 14.64
C GLY A 543 8.07 31.74 15.20
N ALA A 544 8.55 32.02 16.41
CA ALA A 544 9.52 31.19 17.10
C ALA A 544 8.84 30.06 17.90
N PHE A 545 9.53 28.93 18.06
CA PHE A 545 9.07 27.79 18.86
C PHE A 545 8.99 28.20 20.35
N ALA A 546 7.79 28.25 20.90
CA ALA A 546 7.51 28.78 22.24
C ALA A 546 7.13 27.69 23.24
N SER A 547 6.18 26.83 22.90
CA SER A 547 5.69 25.78 23.80
C SER A 547 5.66 24.43 23.08
N LYS A 548 6.34 23.43 23.64
CA LYS A 548 6.25 22.05 23.14
C LYS A 548 4.89 21.46 23.52
N ILE A 549 4.15 21.00 22.51
CA ILE A 549 2.77 20.51 22.62
C ILE A 549 2.73 18.99 22.64
N GLY A 550 3.69 18.35 21.99
CA GLY A 550 3.76 16.89 21.91
C GLY A 550 5.10 16.43 21.36
N GLU A 551 5.35 15.13 21.54
CA GLU A 551 6.62 14.53 21.18
C GLU A 551 6.47 13.03 20.96
N SER A 552 7.06 12.51 19.88
CA SER A 552 7.26 11.08 19.65
C SER A 552 8.76 10.79 19.67
N MET A 553 9.20 9.91 20.58
CA MET A 553 10.60 9.66 20.88
C MET A 553 10.83 8.17 21.17
N THR A 554 10.79 7.36 20.13
CA THR A 554 11.06 5.93 20.25
C THR A 554 12.56 5.65 20.17
N THR A 555 13.06 4.70 20.97
CA THR A 555 14.48 4.34 20.93
C THR A 555 14.77 3.29 19.85
N TYR A 556 13.83 2.38 19.61
CA TYR A 556 14.07 1.16 18.83
C TYR A 556 13.26 1.07 17.53
N ASN A 557 12.44 2.08 17.22
CA ASN A 557 11.77 2.20 15.94
C ASN A 557 12.52 3.13 14.99
N ASN A 558 12.35 2.94 13.70
CA ASN A 558 12.76 3.86 12.64
C ASN A 558 11.58 4.66 12.10
N THR A 559 10.64 4.94 12.99
CA THR A 559 9.38 5.66 12.72
C THR A 559 8.98 6.45 13.94
N GLU A 560 8.62 7.72 13.75
CA GLU A 560 7.92 8.54 14.72
C GLU A 560 6.56 8.96 14.15
N PHE A 561 5.54 8.99 15.02
CA PHE A 561 4.19 9.34 14.60
C PHE A 561 3.45 10.05 15.73
N LEU A 562 2.79 11.16 15.38
CA LEU A 562 1.90 11.88 16.28
C LEU A 562 0.54 12.09 15.62
N ARG A 563 -0.50 11.87 16.41
CA ARG A 563 -1.88 12.21 16.08
C ARG A 563 -2.49 12.95 17.26
N PHE A 564 -2.92 14.19 17.04
CA PHE A 564 -3.52 15.00 18.09
C PHE A 564 -4.40 16.10 17.50
N ASP A 565 -5.23 16.69 18.36
CA ASP A 565 -6.01 17.86 18.03
C ASP A 565 -5.30 19.11 18.56
N ALA A 566 -5.31 20.21 17.79
CA ALA A 566 -4.71 21.47 18.20
C ALA A 566 -5.34 21.96 19.51
N VAL A 567 -4.53 22.09 20.56
CA VAL A 567 -5.00 22.40 21.93
C VAL A 567 -5.61 23.80 22.05
N GLU A 568 -5.17 24.72 21.21
CA GLU A 568 -5.70 26.10 21.10
C GLU A 568 -5.51 26.64 19.68
N ALA A 569 -6.19 27.71 19.35
CA ALA A 569 -6.00 28.38 18.06
C ALA A 569 -4.63 29.06 18.02
N GLY A 570 -3.85 28.83 16.96
CA GLY A 570 -2.52 29.39 16.84
C GLY A 570 -1.71 28.82 15.69
N ARG A 571 -0.47 29.26 15.56
CA ARG A 571 0.49 28.70 14.61
C ARG A 571 1.28 27.58 15.26
N TYR A 572 1.49 26.52 14.49
CA TYR A 572 2.20 25.32 14.92
C TYR A 572 3.40 25.05 14.02
N GLY A 573 4.32 24.25 14.52
CA GLY A 573 5.47 23.76 13.79
C GLY A 573 5.91 22.38 14.28
N PHE A 574 6.69 21.69 13.46
CA PHE A 574 7.37 20.44 13.82
C PHE A 574 8.86 20.67 13.91
N ARG A 575 9.50 19.91 14.77
CA ARG A 575 10.95 19.80 14.82
C ARG A 575 11.35 18.35 14.71
N VAL A 576 12.20 18.05 13.74
CA VAL A 576 12.89 16.76 13.61
C VAL A 576 14.28 16.92 14.19
N THR A 577 14.67 16.05 15.12
CA THR A 577 16.02 16.03 15.70
C THR A 577 16.69 14.69 15.44
N TYR A 578 17.99 14.69 15.17
CA TYR A 578 18.82 13.48 15.17
C TYR A 578 19.53 13.41 16.52
N ASP A 579 18.91 12.70 17.48
CA ASP A 579 19.36 12.67 18.86
C ASP A 579 20.65 11.88 19.04
N SER A 580 20.66 10.62 18.58
CA SER A 580 21.77 9.70 18.85
C SER A 580 21.82 8.56 17.84
N LYS A 581 22.87 7.77 17.89
CA LYS A 581 22.98 6.47 17.25
C LYS A 581 22.82 5.40 18.33
N ILE A 582 21.93 4.44 18.10
CA ILE A 582 21.80 3.28 18.98
C ILE A 582 23.01 2.36 18.79
N PHE A 583 23.42 2.19 17.52
CA PHE A 583 24.71 1.61 17.18
C PHE A 583 25.22 2.12 15.83
N ASP A 584 26.53 2.02 15.62
CA ASP A 584 27.21 2.30 14.34
C ASP A 584 28.48 1.47 14.25
N LEU A 585 28.41 0.31 13.61
CA LEU A 585 29.53 -0.61 13.46
C LEU A 585 30.58 -0.12 12.47
N SER A 586 30.18 0.78 11.56
CA SER A 586 31.09 1.38 10.59
C SER A 586 31.87 2.56 11.16
N ASN A 587 31.37 3.17 12.24
CA ASN A 587 31.82 4.46 12.77
C ASN A 587 31.81 5.61 11.75
N ALA A 588 31.03 5.48 10.68
CA ALA A 588 31.02 6.41 9.55
C ALA A 588 29.70 7.17 9.39
N VAL A 589 28.64 6.79 10.09
CA VAL A 589 27.33 7.43 9.98
C VAL A 589 27.35 8.76 10.74
N THR A 590 27.34 9.87 10.00
CA THR A 590 27.35 11.24 10.53
C THR A 590 26.07 12.01 10.23
N GLN A 591 25.18 11.43 9.43
CA GLN A 591 23.91 12.02 9.04
C GLN A 591 22.89 10.93 8.73
N GLU A 592 21.59 11.26 8.76
CA GLU A 592 20.50 10.36 8.43
C GLU A 592 19.52 11.00 7.47
N SER A 593 19.08 10.24 6.46
CA SER A 593 18.07 10.68 5.51
C SER A 593 16.69 10.20 5.94
N TYR A 594 15.74 11.09 6.00
CA TYR A 594 14.38 10.81 6.45
C TYR A 594 13.32 11.36 5.48
N ALA A 595 12.09 10.91 5.63
CA ALA A 595 10.90 11.52 5.07
C ALA A 595 9.94 11.90 6.18
N LEU A 596 9.34 13.08 6.05
CA LEU A 596 8.30 13.62 6.91
C LEU A 596 7.05 13.86 6.08
N ALA A 597 5.87 13.41 6.54
CA ALA A 597 4.59 13.73 5.92
C ALA A 597 3.59 14.18 6.97
N TRP A 598 2.68 15.07 6.60
CA TRP A 598 1.69 15.62 7.52
C TRP A 598 0.36 15.87 6.84
N ASN A 599 -0.69 15.85 7.65
CA ASN A 599 -2.05 16.15 7.22
C ASN A 599 -2.79 16.88 8.34
N THR A 600 -3.38 18.04 7.99
CA THR A 600 -4.20 18.85 8.89
C THR A 600 -5.67 18.90 8.45
N VAL A 601 -6.04 18.13 7.45
CA VAL A 601 -7.43 18.03 7.03
C VAL A 601 -8.16 17.22 8.09
N ALA A 602 -9.18 17.82 8.70
CA ALA A 602 -10.07 17.11 9.61
C ALA A 602 -10.68 15.93 8.87
N ILE A 603 -10.26 14.72 9.21
CA ILE A 603 -10.92 13.50 8.76
C ILE A 603 -12.27 13.50 9.48
N PRO A 604 -13.42 13.53 8.77
CA PRO A 604 -14.70 13.46 9.45
C PRO A 604 -14.76 12.18 10.27
N GLU A 605 -14.91 12.29 11.57
CA GLU A 605 -15.16 11.13 12.41
C GLU A 605 -16.35 10.34 11.82
N PRO A 606 -16.29 9.02 11.72
CA PRO A 606 -17.33 8.19 11.07
C PRO A 606 -18.76 8.47 11.62
N SER A 607 -18.85 8.94 12.86
CA SER A 607 -20.10 9.33 13.51
C SER A 607 -20.78 10.57 12.90
N ALA A 608 -20.04 11.49 12.29
CA ALA A 608 -20.62 12.71 11.69
C ALA A 608 -21.32 12.41 10.36
N LEU A 609 -20.81 11.46 9.58
CA LEU A 609 -21.41 11.06 8.30
C LEU A 609 -22.73 10.31 8.51
N PHE A 610 -22.82 9.46 9.54
CA PHE A 610 -24.06 8.77 9.91
C PHE A 610 -25.14 9.70 10.47
N LEU A 611 -24.76 10.77 11.18
CA LEU A 611 -25.72 11.78 11.68
C LEU A 611 -26.29 12.66 10.55
N LEU A 612 -25.50 12.96 9.52
CA LEU A 612 -25.98 13.72 8.35
C LEU A 612 -26.90 12.88 7.45
N LEU A 613 -26.64 11.60 7.27
CA LEU A 613 -27.50 10.69 6.52
C LEU A 613 -28.79 10.34 7.32
N GLY A 614 -28.69 10.17 8.63
CA GLY A 614 -29.84 9.94 9.52
C GLY A 614 -30.78 11.14 9.61
N SER A 615 -30.27 12.36 9.63
CA SER A 615 -31.06 13.60 9.67
C SER A 615 -31.76 13.90 8.34
N GLY A 616 -31.14 13.53 7.20
CA GLY A 616 -31.75 13.64 5.88
C GLY A 616 -32.98 12.75 5.69
N VAL A 617 -32.93 11.53 6.22
CA VAL A 617 -34.06 10.57 6.15
C VAL A 617 -35.21 10.98 7.09
N LEU A 618 -34.92 11.59 8.25
CA LEU A 618 -35.92 12.12 9.16
C LEU A 618 -36.65 13.36 8.66
N MET A 619 -35.95 14.23 7.91
CA MET A 619 -36.58 15.43 7.31
C MET A 619 -37.41 15.08 6.07
N TRP A 620 -37.11 14.00 5.35
CA TRP A 620 -37.90 13.57 4.20
C TRP A 620 -39.23 12.90 4.61
N LYS A 621 -39.27 12.24 5.77
CA LYS A 621 -40.52 11.67 6.33
C LYS A 621 -41.49 12.72 6.89
N ARG A 622 -41.04 13.93 7.24
CA ARG A 622 -41.93 15.00 7.77
C ARG A 622 -42.60 15.86 6.69
N ARG A 623 -42.30 15.66 5.41
CA ARG A 623 -42.95 16.39 4.30
C ARG A 623 -44.04 15.60 3.57
N ARG A 624 -44.51 14.48 4.13
CA ARG A 624 -45.61 13.66 3.59
C ARG A 624 -46.63 13.28 4.69
N VAL A 625 -47.06 14.25 5.46
CA VAL A 625 -48.34 14.20 6.20
C VAL A 625 -49.06 15.52 5.96
#